data_273db7080da855b47b67a62b194e8ec1
#
_entry.id   273db7080da855b47b67a62b194e8ec1
#
_cell.length_a   1.000
_cell.length_b   1.000
_cell.length_c   1.000
_cell.angle_alpha   90.00
_cell.angle_beta   90.00
_cell.angle_gamma   90.00
#
_symmetry.space_group_name_H-M   'P 1'
#
loop_
_entity.id
_entity.type
_entity.pdbx_description
1 polymer ?
#
loop_
_entity_poly.entity_id
_entity_poly.type
_entity_poly.pdbx_seq_one_letter_code
_entity_poly.pdbx_strand_id
1 'polypeptide(L)'
;MLLSVDMGNTNIKLALWENDQQISFTRFDTHHSLYFEELERFFGDQGISQVDDIIVSCVVPSIKGEFFAVLSEYCPHPIIEVDHTSDLGIKVDVPNPARVGHDLISMAAYAYHLSGRSTLICSFGTASVFCYVDNEGNYKYAVIAPGFSSAANALWERADQLPRIRLHKPESVLADNTADSMNVGIVEGYIGLCRHLVQKIKEELGEEDLPVYVTGGQGRMFAEEIPGVVLYEPDFVTQALHYLYQRSKDQK
;
A
#
# COMPACT_ATOMS: atom_id res chain seq x y z
N MET A 1 0.35 -11.05 -21.18
CA MET A 1 -0.24 -10.04 -20.27
C MET A 1 -0.32 -10.58 -18.86
N LEU A 2 -0.06 -9.74 -17.86
CA LEU A 2 -0.17 -10.08 -16.44
C LEU A 2 -1.22 -9.16 -15.79
N LEU A 3 -2.06 -9.72 -14.92
CA LEU A 3 -2.88 -8.95 -13.98
C LEU A 3 -2.26 -9.00 -12.59
N SER A 4 -1.88 -7.87 -12.03
CA SER A 4 -1.53 -7.75 -10.61
C SER A 4 -2.73 -7.23 -9.81
N VAL A 5 -3.02 -7.88 -8.68
CA VAL A 5 -4.20 -7.64 -7.85
C VAL A 5 -3.79 -7.42 -6.40
N ASP A 6 -4.16 -6.27 -5.84
CA ASP A 6 -4.02 -5.99 -4.41
C ASP A 6 -5.41 -5.98 -3.75
N MET A 7 -5.69 -6.99 -2.93
CA MET A 7 -6.92 -7.11 -2.16
C MET A 7 -6.72 -6.51 -0.77
N GLY A 8 -6.84 -5.18 -0.68
CA GLY A 8 -6.74 -4.43 0.56
C GLY A 8 -8.07 -4.35 1.33
N ASN A 9 -8.02 -3.93 2.61
CA ASN A 9 -9.21 -3.83 3.47
C ASN A 9 -10.27 -2.82 2.98
N THR A 10 -9.87 -1.78 2.26
CA THR A 10 -10.78 -0.73 1.79
C THR A 10 -11.01 -0.81 0.28
N ASN A 11 -9.97 -1.10 -0.48
CA ASN A 11 -10.04 -1.15 -1.94
C ASN A 11 -9.34 -2.39 -2.47
N ILE A 12 -9.89 -2.94 -3.55
CA ILE A 12 -9.21 -3.84 -4.45
C ILE A 12 -8.62 -3.00 -5.58
N LYS A 13 -7.34 -3.22 -5.90
CA LYS A 13 -6.64 -2.55 -6.99
C LYS A 13 -6.24 -3.58 -8.05
N LEU A 14 -6.45 -3.23 -9.29
CA LEU A 14 -6.07 -4.04 -10.45
C LEU A 14 -5.13 -3.23 -11.34
N ALA A 15 -4.01 -3.82 -11.72
CA ALA A 15 -3.14 -3.25 -12.76
C ALA A 15 -2.83 -4.31 -13.82
N LEU A 16 -3.03 -3.95 -15.07
CA LEU A 16 -2.77 -4.78 -16.21
C LEU A 16 -1.42 -4.41 -16.83
N TRP A 17 -0.60 -5.40 -17.11
CA TRP A 17 0.76 -5.24 -17.58
C TRP A 17 0.96 -5.97 -18.93
N GLU A 18 1.56 -5.28 -19.85
CA GLU A 18 2.10 -5.88 -21.06
C GLU A 18 3.62 -5.69 -21.05
N ASN A 19 4.37 -6.78 -20.94
CA ASN A 19 5.78 -6.76 -20.60
C ASN A 19 6.00 -5.96 -19.29
N ASP A 20 6.84 -4.92 -19.32
CA ASP A 20 7.13 -4.07 -18.14
C ASP A 20 6.32 -2.78 -18.11
N GLN A 21 5.35 -2.63 -19.01
CA GLN A 21 4.51 -1.45 -19.10
C GLN A 21 3.13 -1.71 -18.48
N GLN A 22 2.74 -0.88 -17.51
CA GLN A 22 1.36 -0.84 -17.03
C GLN A 22 0.47 -0.18 -18.09
N ILE A 23 -0.47 -0.94 -18.66
CA ILE A 23 -1.36 -0.50 -19.74
C ILE A 23 -2.73 -0.06 -19.22
N SER A 24 -3.15 -0.56 -18.05
CA SER A 24 -4.42 -0.15 -17.42
C SER A 24 -4.34 -0.28 -15.90
N PHE A 25 -5.16 0.51 -15.21
CA PHE A 25 -5.31 0.48 -13.75
C PHE A 25 -6.73 0.82 -13.35
N THR A 26 -7.26 0.12 -12.35
CA THR A 26 -8.51 0.47 -11.69
C THR A 26 -8.46 0.15 -10.21
N ARG A 27 -9.39 0.73 -9.45
CA ARG A 27 -9.64 0.39 -8.05
C ARG A 27 -11.12 0.53 -7.75
N PHE A 28 -11.64 -0.34 -6.90
CA PHE A 28 -13.01 -0.31 -6.40
C PHE A 28 -13.06 -0.73 -4.93
N ASP A 29 -14.19 -0.49 -4.28
CA ASP A 29 -14.39 -0.80 -2.87
C ASP A 29 -14.34 -2.32 -2.63
N THR A 30 -13.60 -2.75 -1.61
CA THR A 30 -13.46 -4.16 -1.23
C THR A 30 -14.78 -4.80 -0.80
N HIS A 31 -15.68 -4.03 -0.22
CA HIS A 31 -16.98 -4.51 0.25
C HIS A 31 -18.11 -4.36 -0.79
N HIS A 32 -17.76 -4.06 -2.02
CA HIS A 32 -18.69 -4.03 -3.13
C HIS A 32 -19.05 -5.46 -3.56
N SER A 33 -20.33 -5.79 -3.63
CA SER A 33 -20.80 -7.15 -3.92
C SER A 33 -20.84 -7.52 -5.41
N LEU A 34 -20.33 -6.66 -6.29
CA LEU A 34 -20.42 -6.80 -7.75
C LEU A 34 -19.03 -6.96 -8.39
N TYR A 35 -18.22 -7.90 -7.88
CA TYR A 35 -16.86 -8.14 -8.38
C TYR A 35 -16.83 -8.55 -9.85
N PHE A 36 -17.82 -9.34 -10.28
CA PHE A 36 -17.91 -9.79 -11.66
C PHE A 36 -18.10 -8.60 -12.61
N GLU A 37 -19.02 -7.72 -12.32
CA GLU A 37 -19.31 -6.52 -13.12
C GLU A 37 -18.12 -5.55 -13.15
N GLU A 38 -17.39 -5.41 -12.05
CA GLU A 38 -16.18 -4.58 -12.01
C GLU A 38 -15.07 -5.16 -12.88
N LEU A 39 -14.87 -6.48 -12.85
CA LEU A 39 -13.88 -7.15 -13.71
C LEU A 39 -14.33 -7.16 -15.18
N GLU A 40 -15.60 -7.47 -15.45
CA GLU A 40 -16.15 -7.44 -16.81
C GLU A 40 -15.97 -6.06 -17.44
N ARG A 41 -16.26 -4.98 -16.69
CA ARG A 41 -16.04 -3.62 -17.14
C ARG A 41 -14.55 -3.34 -17.39
N PHE A 42 -13.68 -3.68 -16.43
CA PHE A 42 -12.25 -3.43 -16.53
C PHE A 42 -11.63 -4.13 -17.75
N PHE A 43 -11.95 -5.39 -17.98
CA PHE A 43 -11.46 -6.14 -19.13
C PHE A 43 -12.14 -5.70 -20.44
N GLY A 44 -13.46 -5.45 -20.41
CA GLY A 44 -14.22 -4.99 -21.56
C GLY A 44 -13.74 -3.65 -22.11
N ASP A 45 -13.45 -2.69 -21.23
CA ASP A 45 -12.90 -1.37 -21.60
C ASP A 45 -11.55 -1.48 -22.32
N GLN A 46 -10.80 -2.57 -22.09
CA GLN A 46 -9.51 -2.85 -22.73
C GLN A 46 -9.64 -3.77 -23.95
N GLY A 47 -10.83 -4.31 -24.24
CA GLY A 47 -11.04 -5.30 -25.30
C GLY A 47 -10.35 -6.64 -25.03
N ILE A 48 -10.12 -6.98 -23.76
CA ILE A 48 -9.38 -8.17 -23.32
C ILE A 48 -10.36 -9.18 -22.76
N SER A 49 -10.22 -10.44 -23.17
CA SER A 49 -11.04 -11.54 -22.66
C SER A 49 -10.30 -12.42 -21.64
N GLN A 50 -8.97 -12.48 -21.73
CA GLN A 50 -8.12 -13.29 -20.84
C GLN A 50 -6.73 -12.67 -20.69
N VAL A 51 -6.08 -12.98 -19.56
CA VAL A 51 -4.66 -12.69 -19.29
C VAL A 51 -3.88 -14.01 -19.17
N ASP A 52 -2.56 -13.94 -19.36
CA ASP A 52 -1.72 -15.14 -19.26
C ASP A 52 -1.56 -15.61 -17.82
N ASP A 53 -1.32 -14.67 -16.89
CA ASP A 53 -1.14 -14.97 -15.47
C ASP A 53 -1.79 -13.90 -14.58
N ILE A 54 -2.14 -14.29 -13.35
CA ILE A 54 -2.65 -13.39 -12.30
C ILE A 54 -1.78 -13.57 -11.05
N ILE A 55 -1.28 -12.46 -10.50
CA ILE A 55 -0.57 -12.42 -9.22
C ILE A 55 -1.36 -11.59 -8.21
N VAL A 56 -1.53 -12.10 -6.99
CA VAL A 56 -2.41 -11.51 -5.98
C VAL A 56 -1.70 -11.33 -4.65
N SER A 57 -1.85 -10.15 -4.05
CA SER A 57 -1.67 -9.89 -2.62
C SER A 57 -3.05 -9.82 -1.97
N CYS A 58 -3.29 -10.57 -0.90
CA CYS A 58 -4.58 -10.60 -0.22
C CYS A 58 -4.43 -10.44 1.29
N VAL A 59 -5.07 -9.40 1.85
CA VAL A 59 -5.17 -9.16 3.31
C VAL A 59 -6.62 -9.22 3.80
N VAL A 60 -7.57 -9.72 2.97
CA VAL A 60 -9.00 -9.85 3.28
C VAL A 60 -9.49 -11.28 3.02
N PRO A 61 -9.19 -12.24 3.92
CA PRO A 61 -9.52 -13.65 3.71
C PRO A 61 -11.03 -13.93 3.52
N SER A 62 -11.90 -13.08 4.07
CA SER A 62 -13.35 -13.29 4.04
C SER A 62 -13.97 -13.28 2.64
N ILE A 63 -13.38 -12.53 1.69
CA ILE A 63 -13.87 -12.41 0.32
C ILE A 63 -13.00 -13.16 -0.69
N LYS A 64 -11.86 -13.69 -0.24
CA LYS A 64 -10.84 -14.32 -1.11
C LYS A 64 -11.43 -15.39 -2.01
N GLY A 65 -12.21 -16.32 -1.43
CA GLY A 65 -12.76 -17.46 -2.19
C GLY A 65 -13.68 -17.02 -3.33
N GLU A 66 -14.56 -16.08 -3.06
CA GLU A 66 -15.49 -15.53 -4.05
C GLU A 66 -14.73 -14.78 -5.15
N PHE A 67 -13.84 -13.88 -4.75
CA PHE A 67 -13.09 -13.07 -5.71
C PHE A 67 -12.14 -13.89 -6.58
N PHE A 68 -11.47 -14.90 -6.02
CA PHE A 68 -10.62 -15.82 -6.78
C PHE A 68 -11.41 -16.66 -7.78
N ALA A 69 -12.64 -17.08 -7.45
CA ALA A 69 -13.50 -17.80 -8.39
C ALA A 69 -13.80 -16.94 -9.63
N VAL A 70 -14.14 -15.66 -9.42
CA VAL A 70 -14.38 -14.73 -10.54
C VAL A 70 -13.08 -14.44 -11.33
N LEU A 71 -11.95 -14.20 -10.65
CA LEU A 71 -10.65 -13.99 -11.33
C LEU A 71 -10.26 -15.19 -12.21
N SER A 72 -10.57 -16.42 -11.78
CA SER A 72 -10.22 -17.64 -12.53
C SER A 72 -10.93 -17.76 -13.88
N GLU A 73 -12.00 -17.00 -14.12
CA GLU A 73 -12.67 -16.96 -15.42
C GLU A 73 -11.85 -16.22 -16.48
N TYR A 74 -10.92 -15.35 -16.04
CA TYR A 74 -10.09 -14.52 -16.91
C TYR A 74 -8.66 -15.04 -17.10
N CYS A 75 -8.29 -16.17 -16.46
CA CYS A 75 -6.95 -16.72 -16.54
C CYS A 75 -6.98 -18.25 -16.63
N PRO A 76 -6.29 -18.87 -17.62
CA PRO A 76 -6.23 -20.33 -17.76
C PRO A 76 -5.30 -21.00 -16.73
N HIS A 77 -4.45 -20.23 -16.07
CA HIS A 77 -3.48 -20.75 -15.11
C HIS A 77 -3.91 -20.51 -13.67
N PRO A 78 -3.39 -21.27 -12.69
CA PRO A 78 -3.62 -21.02 -11.29
C PRO A 78 -3.17 -19.64 -10.86
N ILE A 79 -3.98 -18.98 -10.04
CA ILE A 79 -3.64 -17.67 -9.46
C ILE A 79 -2.40 -17.81 -8.57
N ILE A 80 -1.42 -16.92 -8.78
CA ILE A 80 -0.20 -16.83 -7.99
C ILE A 80 -0.49 -15.94 -6.79
N GLU A 81 -0.63 -16.53 -5.62
CA GLU A 81 -0.79 -15.77 -4.38
C GLU A 81 0.58 -15.53 -3.74
N VAL A 82 0.87 -14.26 -3.41
CA VAL A 82 2.09 -13.89 -2.69
C VAL A 82 1.86 -14.05 -1.19
N ASP A 83 2.79 -14.73 -0.52
CA ASP A 83 2.84 -14.85 0.93
C ASP A 83 4.30 -14.86 1.43
N HIS A 84 4.49 -15.06 2.74
CA HIS A 84 5.81 -15.08 3.38
C HIS A 84 6.70 -16.26 2.97
N THR A 85 6.16 -17.26 2.26
CA THR A 85 6.91 -18.42 1.72
C THR A 85 7.31 -18.23 0.27
N SER A 86 6.78 -17.19 -0.39
CA SER A 86 7.11 -16.85 -1.77
C SER A 86 8.56 -16.38 -1.89
N ASP A 87 9.16 -16.52 -3.09
CA ASP A 87 10.47 -15.92 -3.35
C ASP A 87 10.36 -14.40 -3.47
N LEU A 88 10.54 -13.72 -2.35
CA LEU A 88 10.44 -12.27 -2.26
C LEU A 88 11.76 -11.55 -2.62
N GLY A 89 12.89 -12.25 -2.65
CA GLY A 89 14.22 -11.62 -2.70
C GLY A 89 14.64 -10.95 -1.39
N ILE A 90 13.80 -11.04 -0.37
CA ILE A 90 14.07 -10.65 1.03
C ILE A 90 13.64 -11.77 1.96
N LYS A 91 14.15 -11.76 3.18
CA LYS A 91 13.73 -12.68 4.26
C LYS A 91 12.77 -11.95 5.19
N VAL A 92 11.63 -12.55 5.49
CA VAL A 92 10.70 -12.03 6.52
C VAL A 92 11.16 -12.53 7.90
N ASP A 93 12.04 -11.75 8.55
CA ASP A 93 12.74 -12.11 9.78
C ASP A 93 12.07 -11.50 11.01
N VAL A 94 10.86 -11.94 11.27
CA VAL A 94 10.05 -11.58 12.44
C VAL A 94 9.54 -12.84 13.15
N PRO A 95 9.12 -12.77 14.43
CA PRO A 95 8.67 -13.96 15.18
C PRO A 95 7.50 -14.72 14.55
N ASN A 96 6.64 -14.06 13.77
CA ASN A 96 5.47 -14.63 13.13
C ASN A 96 5.34 -14.13 11.67
N PRO A 97 6.14 -14.66 10.72
CA PRO A 97 6.13 -14.22 9.32
C PRO A 97 4.74 -14.30 8.66
N ALA A 98 3.97 -15.35 8.96
CA ALA A 98 2.62 -15.56 8.42
C ALA A 98 1.58 -14.51 8.85
N ARG A 99 1.91 -13.64 9.82
CA ARG A 99 1.04 -12.53 10.24
C ARG A 99 1.37 -11.20 9.61
N VAL A 100 2.44 -11.12 8.85
CA VAL A 100 2.78 -9.91 8.11
C VAL A 100 1.88 -9.82 6.88
N GLY A 101 1.27 -8.67 6.63
CA GLY A 101 0.42 -8.46 5.48
C GLY A 101 1.16 -8.73 4.17
N HIS A 102 0.51 -9.44 3.26
CA HIS A 102 1.13 -9.81 1.98
C HIS A 102 1.45 -8.58 1.13
N ASP A 103 0.67 -7.52 1.24
CA ASP A 103 0.92 -6.20 0.68
C ASP A 103 2.22 -5.59 1.22
N LEU A 104 2.44 -5.65 2.53
CA LEU A 104 3.62 -5.07 3.17
C LEU A 104 4.90 -5.79 2.75
N ILE A 105 4.91 -7.13 2.73
CA ILE A 105 6.09 -7.89 2.31
C ILE A 105 6.38 -7.71 0.82
N SER A 106 5.35 -7.59 -0.01
CA SER A 106 5.51 -7.31 -1.44
C SER A 106 6.16 -5.94 -1.67
N MET A 107 5.65 -4.90 -1.02
CA MET A 107 6.20 -3.55 -1.11
C MET A 107 7.62 -3.48 -0.53
N ALA A 108 7.89 -4.19 0.57
CA ALA A 108 9.21 -4.26 1.18
C ALA A 108 10.24 -4.91 0.25
N ALA A 109 9.88 -6.00 -0.42
CA ALA A 109 10.71 -6.68 -1.40
C ALA A 109 11.08 -5.76 -2.57
N TYR A 110 10.10 -5.05 -3.12
CA TYR A 110 10.33 -4.16 -4.24
C TYR A 110 11.11 -2.91 -3.86
N ALA A 111 10.83 -2.29 -2.71
CA ALA A 111 11.59 -1.14 -2.21
C ALA A 111 13.06 -1.51 -1.95
N TYR A 112 13.32 -2.70 -1.37
CA TYR A 112 14.69 -3.19 -1.18
C TYR A 112 15.41 -3.42 -2.51
N HIS A 113 14.72 -4.00 -3.50
CA HIS A 113 15.26 -4.16 -4.85
C HIS A 113 15.66 -2.82 -5.48
N LEU A 114 14.80 -1.81 -5.38
CA LEU A 114 15.09 -0.47 -5.93
C LEU A 114 16.21 0.25 -5.17
N SER A 115 16.25 0.06 -3.85
CA SER A 115 17.24 0.72 -2.99
C SER A 115 18.64 0.09 -3.10
N GLY A 116 18.72 -1.24 -3.23
CA GLY A 116 19.95 -2.01 -3.14
C GLY A 116 20.62 -1.96 -1.75
N ARG A 117 19.93 -1.41 -0.73
CA ARG A 117 20.41 -1.29 0.67
C ARG A 117 19.22 -1.22 1.63
N SER A 118 19.53 -1.08 2.94
CA SER A 118 18.49 -0.84 3.94
C SER A 118 17.51 0.25 3.52
N THR A 119 16.23 0.07 3.85
CA THR A 119 15.17 0.96 3.38
C THR A 119 13.97 0.99 4.33
N LEU A 120 13.29 2.12 4.38
CA LEU A 120 12.04 2.33 5.11
C LEU A 120 10.90 2.53 4.12
N ILE A 121 9.81 1.79 4.33
CA ILE A 121 8.58 1.93 3.55
C ILE A 121 7.49 2.51 4.44
N CYS A 122 6.90 3.62 4.03
CA CYS A 122 5.78 4.28 4.70
C CYS A 122 4.52 4.09 3.84
N SER A 123 3.60 3.24 4.27
CA SER A 123 2.33 2.99 3.58
C SER A 123 1.20 3.73 4.29
N PHE A 124 0.53 4.65 3.57
CA PHE A 124 -0.55 5.50 4.09
C PHE A 124 -1.90 5.11 3.51
N GLY A 125 -2.57 4.18 4.18
CA GLY A 125 -3.89 3.66 3.86
C GLY A 125 -4.86 3.76 5.04
N THR A 126 -5.66 2.70 5.24
CA THR A 126 -6.56 2.53 6.41
C THR A 126 -5.78 2.57 7.72
N ALA A 127 -4.62 1.95 7.74
CA ALA A 127 -3.58 2.16 8.74
C ALA A 127 -2.37 2.85 8.09
N SER A 128 -1.54 3.50 8.90
CA SER A 128 -0.23 3.97 8.50
C SER A 128 0.81 3.02 9.03
N VAL A 129 1.59 2.42 8.13
CA VAL A 129 2.57 1.40 8.47
C VAL A 129 3.95 1.85 8.01
N PHE A 130 4.93 1.74 8.90
CA PHE A 130 6.32 2.06 8.67
C PHE A 130 7.11 0.75 8.78
N CYS A 131 7.57 0.20 7.66
CA CYS A 131 8.27 -1.08 7.59
C CYS A 131 9.75 -0.88 7.28
N TYR A 132 10.62 -1.62 7.95
CA TYR A 132 12.06 -1.56 7.74
C TYR A 132 12.61 -2.88 7.20
N VAL A 133 13.47 -2.76 6.18
CA VAL A 133 14.30 -3.84 5.65
C VAL A 133 15.76 -3.45 5.85
N ASP A 134 16.57 -4.35 6.42
CA ASP A 134 17.99 -4.11 6.66
C ASP A 134 18.88 -4.29 5.41
N ASN A 135 20.18 -3.99 5.53
CA ASN A 135 21.14 -4.11 4.43
C ASN A 135 21.32 -5.56 3.91
N GLU A 136 20.95 -6.55 4.69
CA GLU A 136 21.03 -7.97 4.34
C GLU A 136 19.74 -8.48 3.68
N GLY A 137 18.75 -7.59 3.50
CA GLY A 137 17.44 -7.92 2.92
C GLY A 137 16.52 -8.62 3.92
N ASN A 138 16.66 -8.40 5.22
CA ASN A 138 15.72 -8.91 6.20
C ASN A 138 14.67 -7.85 6.55
N TYR A 139 13.39 -8.19 6.38
CA TYR A 139 12.26 -7.44 6.93
C TYR A 139 12.24 -7.66 8.45
N LYS A 140 12.54 -6.63 9.23
CA LYS A 140 12.78 -6.72 10.69
C LYS A 140 11.67 -6.15 11.54
N TYR A 141 11.19 -4.96 11.22
CA TYR A 141 10.34 -4.17 12.09
C TYR A 141 9.22 -3.51 11.31
N ALA A 142 8.10 -3.32 12.00
CA ALA A 142 7.03 -2.44 11.55
C ALA A 142 6.44 -1.65 12.71
N VAL A 143 6.11 -0.39 12.46
CA VAL A 143 5.31 0.46 13.35
C VAL A 143 3.97 0.69 12.68
N ILE A 144 2.88 0.54 13.42
CA ILE A 144 1.52 0.72 12.93
C ILE A 144 0.85 1.85 13.71
N ALA A 145 0.34 2.83 12.99
CA ALA A 145 -0.43 3.95 13.51
C ALA A 145 -1.81 4.01 12.83
N PRO A 146 -2.79 4.71 13.40
CA PRO A 146 -4.05 4.97 12.71
C PRO A 146 -3.78 5.67 11.37
N GLY A 147 -4.50 5.28 10.30
CA GLY A 147 -4.43 5.99 9.03
C GLY A 147 -5.04 7.39 9.15
N PHE A 148 -4.64 8.31 8.28
CA PHE A 148 -5.06 9.71 8.30
C PHE A 148 -6.59 9.87 8.29
N SER A 149 -7.28 9.25 7.33
CA SER A 149 -8.74 9.30 7.26
C SER A 149 -9.39 8.56 8.42
N SER A 150 -8.79 7.48 8.91
CA SER A 150 -9.30 6.72 10.07
C SER A 150 -9.27 7.57 11.34
N ALA A 151 -8.17 8.31 11.57
CA ALA A 151 -8.05 9.22 12.71
C ALA A 151 -9.04 10.39 12.62
N ALA A 152 -9.19 11.00 11.43
CA ALA A 152 -10.16 12.07 11.21
C ALA A 152 -11.62 11.60 11.41
N ASN A 153 -11.97 10.43 10.85
CA ASN A 153 -13.31 9.84 11.01
C ASN A 153 -13.62 9.54 12.48
N ALA A 154 -12.65 9.01 13.23
CA ALA A 154 -12.85 8.73 14.65
C ALA A 154 -13.15 9.99 15.47
N LEU A 155 -12.60 11.16 15.09
CA LEU A 155 -12.93 12.44 15.72
C LEU A 155 -14.36 12.87 15.37
N TRP A 156 -14.75 12.77 14.08
CA TRP A 156 -16.10 13.16 13.64
C TRP A 156 -17.21 12.27 14.20
N GLU A 157 -16.94 10.98 14.40
CA GLU A 157 -17.92 10.03 14.91
C GLU A 157 -18.13 10.14 16.44
N ARG A 158 -17.16 10.70 17.16
CA ARG A 158 -17.19 10.76 18.64
C ARG A 158 -17.46 12.13 19.22
N ALA A 159 -17.52 13.15 18.40
CA ALA A 159 -17.71 14.54 18.85
C ALA A 159 -18.91 15.17 18.14
N ASP A 160 -20.08 15.07 18.76
CA ASP A 160 -21.37 15.50 18.20
C ASP A 160 -21.41 16.94 17.69
N GLN A 161 -20.57 17.83 18.24
CA GLN A 161 -20.52 19.24 17.86
C GLN A 161 -19.48 19.56 16.79
N LEU A 162 -18.66 18.60 16.38
CA LEU A 162 -17.64 18.82 15.38
C LEU A 162 -18.15 18.45 13.97
N PRO A 163 -18.15 19.40 13.01
CA PRO A 163 -18.64 19.12 11.67
C PRO A 163 -17.66 18.22 10.90
N ARG A 164 -18.18 17.44 9.94
CA ARG A 164 -17.33 16.83 8.94
C ARG A 164 -16.80 17.90 8.01
N ILE A 165 -15.48 17.97 7.85
CA ILE A 165 -14.80 18.94 7.02
C ILE A 165 -14.03 18.26 5.89
N ARG A 166 -13.73 19.01 4.83
CA ARG A 166 -12.77 18.56 3.81
C ARG A 166 -11.37 18.89 4.28
N LEU A 167 -10.52 17.88 4.43
CA LEU A 167 -9.14 18.06 4.83
C LEU A 167 -8.28 18.57 3.65
N HIS A 168 -7.43 19.54 3.92
CA HIS A 168 -6.49 20.13 2.98
C HIS A 168 -5.27 20.68 3.75
N LYS A 169 -4.15 20.89 3.06
CA LYS A 169 -2.96 21.48 3.68
C LYS A 169 -3.26 22.91 4.15
N PRO A 170 -3.18 23.21 5.45
CA PRO A 170 -3.50 24.54 5.96
C PRO A 170 -2.41 25.57 5.56
N GLU A 171 -2.83 26.80 5.32
CA GLU A 171 -1.91 27.91 5.05
C GLU A 171 -1.28 28.47 6.34
N SER A 172 -1.95 28.29 7.48
CA SER A 172 -1.52 28.76 8.79
C SER A 172 -1.97 27.78 9.87
N VAL A 173 -1.17 27.64 10.92
CA VAL A 173 -1.55 26.90 12.14
C VAL A 173 -2.42 27.71 13.08
N LEU A 174 -2.57 29.01 12.82
CA LEU A 174 -3.41 29.90 13.60
C LEU A 174 -4.81 29.97 12.99
N ALA A 175 -5.73 29.20 13.58
CA ALA A 175 -7.12 29.13 13.14
C ALA A 175 -8.04 29.83 14.13
N ASP A 176 -9.06 30.54 13.62
CA ASP A 176 -10.01 31.36 14.41
C ASP A 176 -11.44 30.79 14.40
N ASN A 177 -11.66 29.65 13.76
CA ASN A 177 -12.93 28.97 13.70
C ASN A 177 -12.77 27.44 13.83
N THR A 178 -13.85 26.74 14.19
CA THR A 178 -13.83 25.31 14.47
C THR A 178 -13.36 24.46 13.30
N ALA A 179 -13.79 24.77 12.07
CA ALA A 179 -13.44 23.97 10.90
C ALA A 179 -11.94 24.04 10.59
N ASP A 180 -11.37 25.24 10.57
CA ASP A 180 -9.94 25.44 10.35
C ASP A 180 -9.09 24.89 11.49
N SER A 181 -9.55 25.07 12.76
CA SER A 181 -8.89 24.48 13.93
C SER A 181 -8.79 22.97 13.85
N MET A 182 -9.86 22.31 13.40
CA MET A 182 -9.87 20.87 13.16
C MET A 182 -8.95 20.49 12.01
N ASN A 183 -9.02 21.21 10.87
CA ASN A 183 -8.18 20.95 9.72
C ASN A 183 -6.69 21.03 10.09
N VAL A 184 -6.29 22.09 10.78
CA VAL A 184 -4.91 22.27 11.27
C VAL A 184 -4.50 21.13 12.20
N GLY A 185 -5.31 20.85 13.22
CA GLY A 185 -4.99 19.82 14.21
C GLY A 185 -4.85 18.43 13.61
N ILE A 186 -5.72 18.08 12.65
CA ILE A 186 -5.68 16.79 11.96
C ILE A 186 -4.48 16.73 11.00
N VAL A 187 -4.31 17.72 10.13
CA VAL A 187 -3.29 17.65 9.06
C VAL A 187 -1.89 17.84 9.62
N GLU A 188 -1.64 18.92 10.36
CA GLU A 188 -0.31 19.20 10.93
C GLU A 188 0.07 18.19 12.02
N GLY A 189 -0.90 17.77 12.84
CA GLY A 189 -0.69 16.71 13.83
C GLY A 189 -0.27 15.40 13.20
N TYR A 190 -0.87 15.05 12.06
CA TYR A 190 -0.52 13.83 11.33
C TYR A 190 0.83 13.92 10.61
N ILE A 191 1.14 15.05 9.99
CA ILE A 191 2.48 15.33 9.44
C ILE A 191 3.54 15.19 10.54
N GLY A 192 3.29 15.79 11.70
CA GLY A 192 4.16 15.68 12.86
C GLY A 192 4.38 14.25 13.33
N LEU A 193 3.31 13.44 13.39
CA LEU A 193 3.39 12.01 13.69
C LEU A 193 4.29 11.26 12.70
N CYS A 194 4.07 11.45 11.40
CA CYS A 194 4.85 10.77 10.37
C CYS A 194 6.35 11.17 10.43
N ARG A 195 6.62 12.46 10.53
CA ARG A 195 8.00 12.98 10.64
C ARG A 195 8.69 12.44 11.88
N HIS A 196 8.00 12.46 13.02
CA HIS A 196 8.56 12.00 14.28
C HIS A 196 8.89 10.51 14.25
N LEU A 197 7.95 9.66 13.74
CA LEU A 197 8.19 8.22 13.63
C LEU A 197 9.33 7.89 12.69
N VAL A 198 9.40 8.51 11.52
CA VAL A 198 10.52 8.30 10.57
C VAL A 198 11.84 8.71 11.20
N GLN A 199 11.90 9.88 11.84
CA GLN A 199 13.10 10.36 12.51
C GLN A 199 13.53 9.42 13.64
N LYS A 200 12.58 8.98 14.48
CA LYS A 200 12.85 8.04 15.57
C LYS A 200 13.36 6.68 15.09
N ILE A 201 12.79 6.15 14.03
CA ILE A 201 13.26 4.89 13.42
C ILE A 201 14.71 5.06 12.93
N LYS A 202 15.03 6.14 12.22
CA LYS A 202 16.39 6.42 11.75
C LYS A 202 17.39 6.54 12.91
N GLU A 203 17.03 7.28 13.96
CA GLU A 203 17.86 7.45 15.17
C GLU A 203 18.14 6.11 15.86
N GLU A 204 17.12 5.29 16.08
CA GLU A 204 17.27 3.99 16.76
C GLU A 204 18.06 2.97 15.95
N LEU A 205 17.97 3.05 14.61
CA LEU A 205 18.77 2.22 13.71
C LEU A 205 20.20 2.75 13.53
N GLY A 206 20.46 4.04 13.84
CA GLY A 206 21.72 4.71 13.52
C GLY A 206 21.92 4.95 12.02
N GLU A 207 20.81 5.05 11.25
CA GLU A 207 20.80 5.17 9.79
C GLU A 207 20.16 6.51 9.35
N GLU A 208 20.86 7.61 9.53
CA GLU A 208 20.36 8.95 9.18
C GLU A 208 20.01 9.09 7.69
N ASP A 209 20.80 8.47 6.80
CA ASP A 209 20.62 8.50 5.34
C ASP A 209 19.71 7.37 4.82
N LEU A 210 18.91 6.74 5.69
CA LEU A 210 17.95 5.68 5.32
C LEU A 210 16.96 6.20 4.27
N PRO A 211 16.91 5.62 3.05
CA PRO A 211 15.95 6.01 2.03
C PRO A 211 14.53 5.62 2.45
N VAL A 212 13.58 6.53 2.19
CA VAL A 212 12.18 6.36 2.55
C VAL A 212 11.34 6.27 1.28
N TYR A 213 10.61 5.17 1.14
CA TYR A 213 9.62 4.96 0.08
C TYR A 213 8.23 5.22 0.65
N VAL A 214 7.47 6.09 0.02
CA VAL A 214 6.12 6.45 0.47
C VAL A 214 5.09 5.92 -0.52
N THR A 215 4.03 5.30 0.00
CA THR A 215 2.93 4.77 -0.80
C THR A 215 1.57 5.02 -0.17
N GLY A 216 0.51 4.67 -0.90
CA GLY A 216 -0.88 4.85 -0.49
C GLY A 216 -1.44 6.21 -0.91
N GLY A 217 -2.73 6.22 -1.22
CA GLY A 217 -3.39 7.41 -1.79
C GLY A 217 -3.38 8.64 -0.88
N GLN A 218 -3.25 8.44 0.43
CA GLN A 218 -3.16 9.52 1.41
C GLN A 218 -1.74 10.09 1.52
N GLY A 219 -0.73 9.35 1.10
CA GLY A 219 0.67 9.75 1.12
C GLY A 219 0.97 11.02 0.32
N ARG A 220 0.17 11.33 -0.70
CA ARG A 220 0.32 12.54 -1.52
C ARG A 220 0.37 13.84 -0.69
N MET A 221 -0.36 13.88 0.42
CA MET A 221 -0.41 15.07 1.29
C MET A 221 0.83 15.20 2.17
N PHE A 222 1.55 14.10 2.42
CA PHE A 222 2.60 14.03 3.45
C PHE A 222 3.99 13.73 2.89
N ALA A 223 4.10 13.16 1.69
CA ALA A 223 5.37 12.66 1.16
C ALA A 223 6.46 13.76 1.16
N GLU A 224 6.12 14.96 0.74
CA GLU A 224 7.06 16.11 0.71
C GLU A 224 7.49 16.58 2.10
N GLU A 225 6.71 16.25 3.14
CA GLU A 225 6.97 16.65 4.52
C GLU A 225 7.82 15.63 5.30
N ILE A 226 8.02 14.44 4.75
CA ILE A 226 8.76 13.35 5.39
C ILE A 226 10.23 13.41 4.99
N PRO A 227 11.18 13.46 5.94
CA PRO A 227 12.60 13.56 5.61
C PRO A 227 13.13 12.25 5.00
N GLY A 228 13.90 12.38 3.91
CA GLY A 228 14.57 11.25 3.24
C GLY A 228 13.70 10.50 2.25
N VAL A 229 12.54 11.03 1.86
CA VAL A 229 11.71 10.42 0.81
C VAL A 229 12.44 10.45 -0.53
N VAL A 230 12.64 9.28 -1.11
CA VAL A 230 13.27 9.09 -2.42
C VAL A 230 12.25 8.77 -3.51
N LEU A 231 11.07 8.24 -3.12
CA LEU A 231 9.98 7.91 -4.03
C LEU A 231 8.64 8.04 -3.32
N TYR A 232 7.67 8.68 -3.97
CA TYR A 232 6.25 8.55 -3.66
C TYR A 232 5.51 7.92 -4.83
N GLU A 233 4.89 6.76 -4.58
CA GLU A 233 4.08 6.04 -5.57
C GLU A 233 2.80 5.51 -4.89
N PRO A 234 1.62 6.05 -5.23
CA PRO A 234 0.37 5.71 -4.53
C PRO A 234 -0.06 4.24 -4.70
N ASP A 235 0.33 3.62 -5.81
CA ASP A 235 -0.08 2.25 -6.16
C ASP A 235 1.12 1.29 -6.22
N PHE A 236 2.12 1.55 -5.36
CA PHE A 236 3.39 0.82 -5.28
C PHE A 236 3.23 -0.70 -5.14
N VAL A 237 2.16 -1.15 -4.48
CA VAL A 237 1.89 -2.58 -4.29
C VAL A 237 1.66 -3.31 -5.62
N THR A 238 0.99 -2.72 -6.61
CA THR A 238 0.78 -3.37 -7.91
C THR A 238 2.07 -3.48 -8.71
N GLN A 239 2.97 -2.50 -8.59
CA GLN A 239 4.32 -2.55 -9.14
C GLN A 239 5.18 -3.60 -8.42
N ALA A 240 5.05 -3.71 -7.10
CA ALA A 240 5.73 -4.74 -6.32
C ALA A 240 5.30 -6.16 -6.74
N LEU A 241 4.02 -6.37 -6.97
CA LEU A 241 3.50 -7.65 -7.48
C LEU A 241 4.02 -7.95 -8.88
N HIS A 242 4.08 -6.96 -9.77
CA HIS A 242 4.69 -7.12 -11.09
C HIS A 242 6.17 -7.53 -10.96
N TYR A 243 6.94 -6.86 -10.12
CA TYR A 243 8.35 -7.21 -9.84
C TYR A 243 8.48 -8.66 -9.33
N LEU A 244 7.66 -9.08 -8.37
CA LEU A 244 7.69 -10.44 -7.84
C LEU A 244 7.33 -11.50 -8.89
N TYR A 245 6.40 -11.18 -9.77
CA TYR A 245 6.08 -12.06 -10.89
C TYR A 245 7.28 -12.22 -11.84
N GLN A 246 7.93 -11.14 -12.26
CA GLN A 246 9.12 -11.19 -13.12
C GLN A 246 10.23 -12.02 -12.45
N ARG A 247 10.52 -11.73 -11.18
CA ARG A 247 11.47 -12.49 -10.39
C ARG A 247 11.20 -14.00 -10.40
N SER A 248 9.94 -14.41 -10.29
CA SER A 248 9.54 -15.83 -10.30
C SER A 248 9.74 -16.52 -11.66
N LYS A 249 9.84 -15.76 -12.76
CA LYS A 249 10.10 -16.27 -14.09
C LYS A 249 11.60 -16.45 -14.37
N ASP A 250 12.44 -15.58 -13.84
CA ASP A 250 13.89 -15.61 -14.04
C ASP A 250 14.58 -16.82 -13.39
N GLN A 251 13.88 -17.55 -12.51
CA GLN A 251 14.40 -18.73 -11.79
C GLN A 251 13.95 -20.07 -12.42
N LYS A 252 13.16 -20.05 -13.48
CA LYS A 252 12.70 -21.24 -14.23
C LYS A 252 13.51 -21.43 -15.51
#